data_7a780d55947cb5fb62b28bf0828eef35
#
_entry.id   7a780d55947cb5fb62b28bf0828eef35
#
_cell.length_a   1.000
_cell.length_b   1.000
_cell.length_c   1.000
_cell.angle_alpha   90.00
_cell.angle_beta   90.00
_cell.angle_gamma   90.00
#
_symmetry.space_group_name_H-M   'P 1'
#
loop_
_entity.id
_entity.type
_entity.pdbx_description
1 polymer ?
#
loop_
_entity_poly.entity_id
_entity_poly.type
_entity_poly.pdbx_seq_one_letter_code
_entity_poly.pdbx_strand_id
1 'polypeptide(L)'
;MDRKLIFLDIDGTLLPPGEMLVPENTLRTLDRARKNGHKLFLCTGRNLRMTAPLLQHECFAGAVCSAGGYVLCDGRVLVDIPIEPDVAAGVRDALERHGVECTLEARDVTYGGAEMIKRWNFTHRKDASLNSEAERWRKAMEEGMTVTPIEQYQGEPLYKIVFIAEHESDLNEAKQNYEDRFVFCESKLDALTDGFVNGELINRKFNKGTGIKA
;
A
#
# COMPACT_ATOMS: atom_id res chain seq x y z
N MET A 1 29.68 -14.29 13.03
CA MET A 1 28.36 -14.57 12.40
C MET A 1 28.32 -13.92 11.04
N ASP A 2 27.77 -14.60 10.05
CA ASP A 2 27.59 -14.00 8.72
C ASP A 2 26.58 -12.88 8.78
N ARG A 3 26.90 -11.73 8.19
CA ARG A 3 25.97 -10.61 8.07
C ARG A 3 24.85 -10.96 7.10
N LYS A 4 23.60 -10.63 7.46
CA LYS A 4 22.41 -10.88 6.64
C LYS A 4 21.69 -9.58 6.32
N LEU A 5 21.03 -9.55 5.17
CA LEU A 5 19.97 -8.61 4.86
C LEU A 5 18.65 -9.27 5.25
N ILE A 6 17.86 -8.60 6.06
CA ILE A 6 16.60 -9.12 6.60
C ILE A 6 15.49 -8.19 6.14
N PHE A 7 14.57 -8.69 5.34
CA PHE A 7 13.42 -7.95 4.84
C PHE A 7 12.17 -8.41 5.57
N LEU A 8 11.42 -7.46 6.12
CA LEU A 8 10.29 -7.70 6.99
C LEU A 8 9.04 -7.02 6.41
N ASP A 9 8.00 -7.78 6.19
CA ASP A 9 6.70 -7.21 5.88
C ASP A 9 6.13 -6.48 7.11
N ILE A 10 5.26 -5.50 6.87
CA ILE A 10 4.70 -4.69 7.95
C ILE A 10 3.43 -5.35 8.46
N ASP A 11 2.45 -5.55 7.60
CA ASP A 11 1.09 -5.87 7.96
C ASP A 11 0.92 -7.36 8.24
N GLY A 12 0.53 -7.70 9.47
CA GLY A 12 0.47 -9.09 9.92
C GLY A 12 1.84 -9.72 10.22
N THR A 13 2.94 -8.96 10.13
CA THR A 13 4.30 -9.43 10.45
C THR A 13 4.93 -8.59 11.56
N LEU A 14 5.24 -7.32 11.29
CA LEU A 14 5.75 -6.38 12.31
C LEU A 14 4.63 -5.78 13.15
N LEU A 15 3.52 -5.47 12.49
CA LEU A 15 2.30 -5.00 13.12
C LEU A 15 1.31 -6.16 13.25
N PRO A 16 0.93 -6.56 14.46
CA PRO A 16 -0.19 -7.48 14.66
C PRO A 16 -1.47 -6.91 14.01
N PRO A 17 -2.42 -7.78 13.66
CA PRO A 17 -3.70 -7.34 13.10
C PRO A 17 -4.36 -6.25 13.95
N GLY A 18 -4.75 -5.12 13.32
CA GLY A 18 -5.38 -4.00 13.99
C GLY A 18 -4.45 -3.12 14.85
N GLU A 19 -3.17 -3.41 14.94
CA GLU A 19 -2.21 -2.58 15.69
C GLU A 19 -1.49 -1.58 14.78
N MET A 20 -1.20 -0.41 15.35
CA MET A 20 -0.47 0.67 14.65
C MET A 20 0.99 0.76 15.07
N LEU A 21 1.35 0.14 16.19
CA LEU A 21 2.68 0.19 16.77
C LEU A 21 3.32 -1.20 16.77
N VAL A 22 4.61 -1.24 16.46
CA VAL A 22 5.41 -2.46 16.60
C VAL A 22 5.58 -2.77 18.09
N PRO A 23 5.29 -3.99 18.54
CA PRO A 23 5.47 -4.38 19.93
C PRO A 23 6.90 -4.14 20.41
N GLU A 24 7.05 -3.66 21.64
CA GLU A 24 8.36 -3.29 22.20
C GLU A 24 9.37 -4.46 22.23
N ASN A 25 8.89 -5.66 22.52
CA ASN A 25 9.73 -6.86 22.49
C ASN A 25 10.25 -7.17 21.08
N THR A 26 9.45 -6.90 20.04
CA THR A 26 9.86 -7.01 18.63
C THR A 26 10.94 -5.98 18.32
N LEU A 27 10.73 -4.70 18.67
CA LEU A 27 11.74 -3.64 18.48
C LEU A 27 13.08 -3.98 19.17
N ARG A 28 13.04 -4.47 20.40
CA ARG A 28 14.26 -4.91 21.12
C ARG A 28 14.97 -6.06 20.38
N THR A 29 14.21 -6.97 19.79
CA THR A 29 14.78 -8.09 19.03
C THR A 29 15.42 -7.61 17.72
N LEU A 30 14.76 -6.69 17.00
CA LEU A 30 15.31 -6.08 15.79
C LEU A 30 16.58 -5.27 16.07
N ASP A 31 16.61 -4.48 17.16
CA ASP A 31 17.81 -3.75 17.55
C ASP A 31 18.97 -4.69 17.90
N ARG A 32 18.69 -5.80 18.56
CA ARG A 32 19.71 -6.83 18.80
C ARG A 32 20.24 -7.43 17.50
N ALA A 33 19.38 -7.69 16.52
CA ALA A 33 19.82 -8.18 15.21
C ALA A 33 20.72 -7.14 14.50
N ARG A 34 20.34 -5.85 14.54
CA ARG A 34 21.17 -4.75 14.03
C ARG A 34 22.55 -4.71 14.72
N LYS A 35 22.57 -4.76 16.06
CA LYS A 35 23.82 -4.78 16.85
C LYS A 35 24.73 -5.97 16.53
N ASN A 36 24.15 -7.09 16.10
CA ASN A 36 24.90 -8.25 15.61
C ASN A 36 25.41 -8.08 14.18
N GLY A 37 25.19 -6.90 13.56
CA GLY A 37 25.70 -6.54 12.24
C GLY A 37 24.80 -6.91 11.06
N HIS A 38 23.56 -7.34 11.31
CA HIS A 38 22.55 -7.52 10.26
C HIS A 38 21.98 -6.18 9.82
N LYS A 39 21.59 -6.06 8.55
CA LYS A 39 20.82 -4.91 8.04
C LYS A 39 19.36 -5.32 7.87
N LEU A 40 18.46 -4.51 8.44
CA LEU A 40 17.03 -4.78 8.40
C LEU A 40 16.35 -3.75 7.49
N PHE A 41 15.38 -4.24 6.73
CA PHE A 41 14.61 -3.44 5.78
C PHE A 41 13.13 -3.73 5.97
N LEU A 42 12.29 -2.71 5.85
CA LEU A 42 10.86 -2.87 5.65
C LEU A 42 10.60 -3.33 4.21
N CYS A 43 9.60 -4.17 3.97
CA CYS A 43 9.24 -4.65 2.63
C CYS A 43 7.73 -4.74 2.49
N THR A 44 7.10 -3.70 1.92
CA THR A 44 5.67 -3.47 2.06
C THR A 44 4.99 -2.98 0.78
N GLY A 45 3.67 -3.17 0.67
CA GLY A 45 2.82 -2.51 -0.31
C GLY A 45 2.52 -1.03 0.01
N ARG A 46 2.83 -0.56 1.23
CA ARG A 46 2.62 0.83 1.63
C ARG A 46 3.55 1.78 0.87
N ASN A 47 3.09 3.01 0.60
CA ASN A 47 3.96 4.07 0.08
C ASN A 47 4.95 4.57 1.14
N LEU A 48 5.87 5.45 0.75
CA LEU A 48 6.91 5.96 1.65
C LEU A 48 6.31 6.71 2.84
N ARG A 49 5.31 7.56 2.63
CA ARG A 49 4.65 8.32 3.70
C ARG A 49 4.09 7.41 4.80
N MET A 50 3.39 6.35 4.40
CA MET A 50 2.80 5.38 5.33
C MET A 50 3.86 4.52 6.03
N THR A 51 5.05 4.41 5.44
CA THR A 51 6.18 3.63 5.95
C THR A 51 7.11 4.48 6.83
N ALA A 52 7.14 5.81 6.62
CA ALA A 52 8.04 6.74 7.29
C ALA A 52 8.02 6.66 8.83
N PRO A 53 6.88 6.52 9.54
CA PRO A 53 6.87 6.40 10.99
C PRO A 53 7.69 5.20 11.49
N LEU A 54 7.64 4.06 10.78
CA LEU A 54 8.41 2.87 11.12
C LEU A 54 9.89 3.03 10.77
N LEU A 55 10.22 3.74 9.69
CA LEU A 55 11.59 4.02 9.29
C LEU A 55 12.35 4.92 10.27
N GLN A 56 11.67 5.62 11.17
CA GLN A 56 12.30 6.41 12.23
C GLN A 56 12.99 5.52 13.29
N HIS A 57 12.66 4.24 13.38
CA HIS A 57 13.38 3.31 14.23
C HIS A 57 14.76 3.04 13.67
N GLU A 58 15.79 3.33 14.44
CA GLU A 58 17.21 3.18 14.07
C GLU A 58 17.61 1.76 13.62
N CYS A 59 16.77 0.76 13.91
CA CYS A 59 17.05 -0.61 13.51
C CYS A 59 16.93 -0.83 12.00
N PHE A 60 16.18 0.01 11.27
CA PHE A 60 15.98 -0.15 9.84
C PHE A 60 16.98 0.66 9.02
N ALA A 61 17.63 -0.01 8.07
CA ALA A 61 18.55 0.61 7.11
C ALA A 61 17.84 1.18 5.87
N GLY A 62 16.56 0.83 5.69
CA GLY A 62 15.78 1.28 4.53
C GLY A 62 14.48 0.52 4.35
N ALA A 63 13.88 0.67 3.17
CA ALA A 63 12.62 0.05 2.83
C ALA A 63 12.46 -0.24 1.33
N VAL A 64 11.73 -1.30 1.04
CA VAL A 64 11.09 -1.60 -0.23
C VAL A 64 9.62 -1.21 -0.08
N CYS A 65 9.24 -0.08 -0.66
CA CYS A 65 7.89 0.51 -0.59
C CYS A 65 7.11 0.27 -1.88
N SER A 66 5.80 0.53 -1.84
CA SER A 66 4.89 0.45 -3.00
C SER A 66 5.07 -0.86 -3.77
N ALA A 67 5.13 -1.99 -3.03
CA ALA A 67 5.33 -3.33 -3.59
C ALA A 67 6.61 -3.51 -4.45
N GLY A 68 7.61 -2.64 -4.29
CA GLY A 68 8.88 -2.70 -5.02
C GLY A 68 9.12 -1.55 -6.00
N GLY A 69 8.14 -0.67 -6.20
CA GLY A 69 8.25 0.48 -7.09
C GLY A 69 9.14 1.60 -6.55
N TYR A 70 9.36 1.63 -5.24
CA TYR A 70 10.24 2.59 -4.60
C TYR A 70 11.11 1.91 -3.54
N VAL A 71 12.43 2.02 -3.66
CA VAL A 71 13.39 1.38 -2.74
C VAL A 71 14.40 2.39 -2.26
N LEU A 72 14.62 2.42 -0.96
CA LEU A 72 15.68 3.23 -0.33
C LEU A 72 16.54 2.39 0.60
N CYS A 73 17.82 2.73 0.67
CA CYS A 73 18.82 2.12 1.55
C CYS A 73 19.80 3.19 2.04
N ASP A 74 19.99 3.28 3.37
CA ASP A 74 20.89 4.24 4.02
C ASP A 74 20.67 5.69 3.49
N GLY A 75 19.40 6.09 3.33
CA GLY A 75 18.99 7.40 2.81
C GLY A 75 19.15 7.62 1.29
N ARG A 76 19.59 6.62 0.54
CA ARG A 76 19.71 6.68 -0.92
C ARG A 76 18.58 5.95 -1.60
N VAL A 77 18.01 6.56 -2.62
CA VAL A 77 17.02 5.91 -3.49
C VAL A 77 17.75 4.99 -4.47
N LEU A 78 17.39 3.71 -4.45
CA LEU A 78 17.95 2.68 -5.34
C LEU A 78 17.00 2.39 -6.51
N VAL A 79 15.70 2.43 -6.26
CA VAL A 79 14.65 2.21 -7.27
C VAL A 79 13.60 3.31 -7.14
N ASP A 80 13.22 3.87 -8.28
CA ASP A 80 12.16 4.85 -8.42
C ASP A 80 11.45 4.61 -9.76
N ILE A 81 10.41 3.77 -9.76
CA ILE A 81 9.70 3.32 -10.97
C ILE A 81 8.21 3.64 -10.81
N PRO A 82 7.78 4.87 -11.10
CA PRO A 82 6.37 5.21 -11.11
C PRO A 82 5.64 4.56 -12.29
N ILE A 83 4.32 4.56 -12.23
CA ILE A 83 3.44 4.24 -13.34
C ILE A 83 3.61 5.36 -14.39
N GLU A 84 3.69 5.01 -15.66
CA GLU A 84 3.72 6.00 -16.74
C GLU A 84 2.45 6.88 -16.69
N PRO A 85 2.58 8.22 -16.81
CA PRO A 85 1.45 9.14 -16.61
C PRO A 85 0.24 8.88 -17.53
N ASP A 86 0.48 8.55 -18.79
CA ASP A 86 -0.54 8.20 -19.78
C ASP A 86 -1.23 6.87 -19.43
N VAL A 87 -0.49 5.88 -18.93
CA VAL A 87 -1.03 4.60 -18.47
C VAL A 87 -1.86 4.81 -17.20
N ALA A 88 -1.38 5.61 -16.26
CA ALA A 88 -2.12 5.92 -15.03
C ALA A 88 -3.44 6.64 -15.34
N ALA A 89 -3.41 7.64 -16.23
CA ALA A 89 -4.60 8.36 -16.66
C ALA A 89 -5.58 7.43 -17.38
N GLY A 90 -5.11 6.64 -18.34
CA GLY A 90 -5.97 5.77 -19.13
C GLY A 90 -6.64 4.65 -18.31
N VAL A 91 -5.92 4.01 -17.39
CA VAL A 91 -6.53 2.98 -16.53
C VAL A 91 -7.52 3.60 -15.54
N ARG A 92 -7.23 4.79 -15.01
CA ARG A 92 -8.16 5.53 -14.16
C ARG A 92 -9.44 5.88 -14.90
N ASP A 93 -9.34 6.45 -16.11
CA ASP A 93 -10.49 6.77 -16.95
C ASP A 93 -11.33 5.53 -17.28
N ALA A 94 -10.69 4.37 -17.53
CA ALA A 94 -11.38 3.12 -17.77
C ALA A 94 -12.18 2.65 -16.54
N LEU A 95 -11.63 2.80 -15.34
CA LEU A 95 -12.29 2.48 -14.08
C LEU A 95 -13.44 3.45 -13.76
N GLU A 96 -13.19 4.76 -13.90
CA GLU A 96 -14.17 5.81 -13.60
C GLU A 96 -15.41 5.73 -14.51
N ARG A 97 -15.26 5.35 -15.80
CA ARG A 97 -16.39 5.13 -16.72
C ARG A 97 -17.38 4.06 -16.26
N HIS A 98 -16.93 3.12 -15.47
CA HIS A 98 -17.75 2.05 -14.89
C HIS A 98 -18.10 2.30 -13.42
N GLY A 99 -17.94 3.53 -12.92
CA GLY A 99 -18.27 3.91 -11.56
C GLY A 99 -17.34 3.33 -10.50
N VAL A 100 -16.17 2.81 -10.90
CA VAL A 100 -15.17 2.28 -9.97
C VAL A 100 -14.44 3.45 -9.32
N GLU A 101 -14.45 3.45 -8.00
CA GLU A 101 -13.77 4.48 -7.22
C GLU A 101 -12.30 4.12 -7.01
N CYS A 102 -11.43 5.12 -7.15
CA CYS A 102 -9.98 4.94 -7.06
C CYS A 102 -9.35 5.79 -5.95
N THR A 103 -8.30 5.22 -5.36
CA THR A 103 -7.32 5.95 -4.57
C THR A 103 -5.98 5.90 -5.28
N LEU A 104 -5.33 7.06 -5.44
CA LEU A 104 -4.05 7.18 -6.14
C LEU A 104 -2.94 7.30 -5.11
N GLU A 105 -1.99 6.39 -5.13
CA GLU A 105 -0.85 6.40 -4.21
C GLU A 105 0.41 6.93 -4.89
N ALA A 106 0.74 8.19 -4.59
CA ALA A 106 2.06 8.76 -4.86
C ALA A 106 3.04 8.37 -3.75
N ARG A 107 4.30 8.76 -3.88
CA ARG A 107 5.35 8.47 -2.89
C ARG A 107 4.99 9.01 -1.50
N ASP A 108 4.60 10.27 -1.43
CA ASP A 108 4.43 11.01 -0.18
C ASP A 108 2.97 11.44 0.08
N VAL A 109 2.06 11.13 -0.82
CA VAL A 109 0.65 11.52 -0.75
C VAL A 109 -0.22 10.37 -1.23
N THR A 110 -1.39 10.23 -0.60
CA THR A 110 -2.47 9.37 -1.07
C THR A 110 -3.66 10.27 -1.40
N TYR A 111 -4.16 10.17 -2.63
CA TYR A 111 -5.33 10.90 -3.11
C TYR A 111 -6.53 9.97 -3.17
N GLY A 112 -7.69 10.42 -2.72
CA GLY A 112 -8.92 9.62 -2.74
C GLY A 112 -10.17 10.44 -2.89
N GLY A 113 -11.21 9.84 -3.47
CA GLY A 113 -12.52 10.44 -3.59
C GLY A 113 -13.26 10.52 -2.25
N ALA A 114 -14.12 11.53 -2.10
CA ALA A 114 -14.91 11.72 -0.88
C ALA A 114 -15.86 10.53 -0.60
N GLU A 115 -16.38 9.90 -1.65
CA GLU A 115 -17.26 8.72 -1.50
C GLU A 115 -16.47 7.50 -1.05
N MET A 116 -15.28 7.28 -1.58
CA MET A 116 -14.40 6.21 -1.10
C MET A 116 -14.08 6.38 0.39
N ILE A 117 -13.74 7.60 0.81
CA ILE A 117 -13.51 7.93 2.23
C ILE A 117 -14.78 7.64 3.06
N LYS A 118 -15.96 8.01 2.55
CA LYS A 118 -17.24 7.71 3.21
C LYS A 118 -17.51 6.21 3.26
N ARG A 119 -17.29 5.47 2.17
CA ARG A 119 -17.47 4.01 2.14
C ARG A 119 -16.54 3.31 3.11
N TRP A 120 -15.29 3.74 3.22
CA TRP A 120 -14.37 3.26 4.25
C TRP A 120 -14.88 3.54 5.67
N ASN A 121 -15.59 4.66 5.88
CA ASN A 121 -16.23 4.98 7.15
C ASN A 121 -17.55 4.22 7.39
N PHE A 122 -18.27 3.81 6.33
CA PHE A 122 -19.55 3.08 6.44
C PHE A 122 -19.37 1.59 6.74
N THR A 123 -18.25 0.98 6.45
CA THR A 123 -17.91 -0.39 6.86
C THR A 123 -17.83 -0.56 8.38
N HIS A 124 -18.21 0.47 9.14
CA HIS A 124 -18.26 0.52 10.61
C HIS A 124 -19.58 0.01 11.21
N ARG A 125 -20.16 -1.04 10.67
CA ARG A 125 -21.15 -1.78 11.48
C ARG A 125 -20.39 -2.46 12.61
N LYS A 126 -20.74 -2.08 13.85
CA LYS A 126 -20.13 -2.54 15.10
C LYS A 126 -20.14 -4.07 15.31
N ASP A 127 -20.78 -4.81 14.45
CA ASP A 127 -21.07 -6.25 14.60
C ASP A 127 -20.32 -7.15 13.59
N ALA A 128 -19.54 -6.60 12.66
CA ALA A 128 -18.72 -7.39 11.77
C ALA A 128 -17.33 -7.57 12.37
N SER A 129 -16.83 -8.79 12.45
CA SER A 129 -15.40 -9.05 12.68
C SER A 129 -14.63 -8.43 11.51
N LEU A 130 -14.19 -7.20 11.70
CA LEU A 130 -13.36 -6.49 10.70
C LEU A 130 -12.14 -7.34 10.42
N ASN A 131 -11.75 -7.48 9.14
CA ASN A 131 -10.44 -8.01 8.87
C ASN A 131 -9.38 -7.01 9.39
N SER A 132 -8.21 -7.51 9.65
CA SER A 132 -7.09 -6.74 10.21
C SER A 132 -6.74 -5.50 9.38
N GLU A 133 -7.01 -5.52 8.08
CA GLU A 133 -6.72 -4.43 7.17
C GLU A 133 -7.72 -3.27 7.30
N ALA A 134 -9.01 -3.57 7.27
CA ALA A 134 -10.05 -2.56 7.46
C ALA A 134 -9.96 -1.89 8.84
N GLU A 135 -9.68 -2.65 9.89
CA GLU A 135 -9.49 -2.12 11.24
C GLU A 135 -8.26 -1.20 11.32
N ARG A 136 -7.17 -1.57 10.65
CA ARG A 136 -5.98 -0.74 10.56
C ARG A 136 -6.24 0.57 9.82
N TRP A 137 -6.93 0.52 8.69
CA TRP A 137 -7.31 1.72 7.94
C TRP A 137 -8.18 2.65 8.78
N ARG A 138 -9.16 2.10 9.49
CA ARG A 138 -9.99 2.87 10.42
C ARG A 138 -9.15 3.59 11.47
N LYS A 139 -8.28 2.86 12.16
CA LYS A 139 -7.39 3.44 13.17
C LYS A 139 -6.47 4.52 12.58
N ALA A 140 -5.89 4.26 11.41
CA ALA A 140 -5.02 5.22 10.74
C ALA A 140 -5.75 6.53 10.42
N MET A 141 -7.01 6.45 9.96
CA MET A 141 -7.86 7.64 9.72
C MET A 141 -8.21 8.37 11.01
N GLU A 142 -8.55 7.65 12.08
CA GLU A 142 -8.81 8.22 13.41
C GLU A 142 -7.56 8.92 13.99
N GLU A 143 -6.38 8.42 13.72
CA GLU A 143 -5.09 8.97 14.15
C GLU A 143 -4.56 10.09 13.22
N GLY A 144 -5.34 10.52 12.23
CA GLY A 144 -5.02 11.68 11.39
C GLY A 144 -4.25 11.35 10.10
N MET A 145 -4.30 10.10 9.62
CA MET A 145 -3.88 9.82 8.25
C MET A 145 -4.83 10.55 7.30
N THR A 146 -4.32 11.59 6.66
CA THR A 146 -5.11 12.39 5.73
C THR A 146 -5.01 11.81 4.32
N VAL A 147 -6.14 11.46 3.75
CA VAL A 147 -6.28 11.25 2.31
C VAL A 147 -6.56 12.63 1.70
N THR A 148 -5.72 13.03 0.77
CA THR A 148 -5.90 14.29 0.03
C THR A 148 -7.03 14.11 -0.98
N PRO A 149 -7.95 15.08 -1.14
CA PRO A 149 -8.99 15.00 -2.17
C PRO A 149 -8.41 14.75 -3.56
N ILE A 150 -9.02 13.83 -4.31
CA ILE A 150 -8.50 13.40 -5.63
C ILE A 150 -8.44 14.57 -6.63
N GLU A 151 -9.28 15.56 -6.46
CA GLU A 151 -9.33 16.80 -7.27
C GLU A 151 -8.06 17.65 -7.11
N GLN A 152 -7.28 17.39 -6.06
CA GLN A 152 -5.99 18.07 -5.83
C GLN A 152 -4.81 17.33 -6.46
N TYR A 153 -5.03 16.18 -7.09
CA TYR A 153 -3.98 15.50 -7.84
C TYR A 153 -3.55 16.31 -9.05
N GLN A 154 -2.26 16.64 -9.14
CA GLN A 154 -1.69 17.49 -10.18
C GLN A 154 -0.72 16.75 -11.11
N GLY A 155 -0.74 15.41 -11.09
CA GLY A 155 0.13 14.60 -11.97
C GLY A 155 1.41 14.12 -11.28
N GLU A 156 1.46 14.10 -9.96
CA GLU A 156 2.58 13.51 -9.22
C GLU A 156 2.77 12.05 -9.61
N PRO A 157 4.03 11.56 -9.63
CA PRO A 157 4.32 10.17 -9.95
C PRO A 157 3.55 9.20 -9.04
N LEU A 158 2.77 8.31 -9.65
CA LEU A 158 1.98 7.29 -8.95
C LEU A 158 2.71 5.95 -8.97
N TYR A 159 2.61 5.20 -7.89
CA TYR A 159 3.23 3.88 -7.74
C TYR A 159 2.20 2.76 -7.62
N LYS A 160 0.98 3.10 -7.19
CA LYS A 160 -0.11 2.15 -7.02
C LYS A 160 -1.45 2.86 -7.18
N ILE A 161 -2.45 2.14 -7.66
CA ILE A 161 -3.85 2.57 -7.66
C ILE A 161 -4.63 1.52 -6.89
N VAL A 162 -5.42 1.95 -5.92
CA VAL A 162 -6.37 1.09 -5.18
C VAL A 162 -7.75 1.37 -5.71
N PHE A 163 -8.60 0.37 -5.83
CA PHE A 163 -9.95 0.52 -6.36
C PHE A 163 -11.01 -0.17 -5.51
N ILE A 164 -12.25 0.33 -5.63
CA ILE A 164 -13.46 -0.31 -5.13
C ILE A 164 -14.49 -0.30 -6.24
N ALA A 165 -14.96 -1.49 -6.65
CA ALA A 165 -15.99 -1.69 -7.67
C ALA A 165 -17.24 -2.32 -7.04
N GLU A 166 -18.43 -1.99 -7.57
CA GLU A 166 -19.66 -2.63 -7.13
C GLU A 166 -19.74 -4.09 -7.61
N HIS A 167 -19.26 -4.33 -8.84
CA HIS A 167 -19.27 -5.65 -9.44
C HIS A 167 -17.91 -5.95 -10.09
N GLU A 168 -17.56 -7.22 -10.14
CA GLU A 168 -16.33 -7.67 -10.85
C GLU A 168 -16.36 -7.28 -12.34
N SER A 169 -17.56 -7.25 -12.96
CA SER A 169 -17.74 -6.85 -14.35
C SER A 169 -17.32 -5.41 -14.65
N ASP A 170 -17.32 -4.53 -13.65
CA ASP A 170 -16.96 -3.12 -13.80
C ASP A 170 -15.46 -2.93 -14.05
N LEU A 171 -14.69 -3.97 -13.77
CA LEU A 171 -13.24 -4.02 -14.01
C LEU A 171 -12.88 -4.53 -15.42
N ASN A 172 -13.84 -5.03 -16.20
CA ASN A 172 -13.55 -5.76 -17.45
C ASN A 172 -12.82 -4.89 -18.47
N GLU A 173 -13.23 -3.64 -18.69
CA GLU A 173 -12.58 -2.74 -19.63
C GLU A 173 -11.14 -2.44 -19.19
N ALA A 174 -10.94 -2.12 -17.92
CA ALA A 174 -9.62 -1.84 -17.38
C ALA A 174 -8.71 -3.07 -17.45
N LYS A 175 -9.21 -4.26 -17.15
CA LYS A 175 -8.47 -5.52 -17.30
C LYS A 175 -8.10 -5.76 -18.76
N GLN A 176 -9.06 -5.68 -19.69
CA GLN A 176 -8.83 -5.94 -21.11
C GLN A 176 -7.75 -5.02 -21.71
N ASN A 177 -7.72 -3.75 -21.28
CA ASN A 177 -6.83 -2.75 -21.86
C ASN A 177 -5.48 -2.63 -21.14
N TYR A 178 -5.38 -3.11 -19.88
CA TYR A 178 -4.20 -2.85 -19.03
C TYR A 178 -3.68 -4.07 -18.26
N GLU A 179 -4.17 -5.28 -18.52
CA GLU A 179 -3.63 -6.49 -17.86
C GLU A 179 -2.17 -6.80 -18.23
N ASP A 180 -1.67 -6.27 -19.35
CA ASP A 180 -0.26 -6.34 -19.73
C ASP A 180 0.63 -5.40 -18.90
N ARG A 181 0.06 -4.36 -18.30
CA ARG A 181 0.73 -3.34 -17.47
C ARG A 181 0.58 -3.59 -15.98
N PHE A 182 -0.56 -4.10 -15.55
CA PHE A 182 -0.88 -4.29 -14.14
C PHE A 182 -1.22 -5.73 -13.79
N VAL A 183 -0.91 -6.08 -12.55
CA VAL A 183 -1.57 -7.18 -11.85
C VAL A 183 -2.75 -6.59 -11.08
N PHE A 184 -3.95 -7.06 -11.38
CA PHE A 184 -5.16 -6.73 -10.62
C PHE A 184 -5.23 -7.68 -9.42
N CYS A 185 -4.84 -7.19 -8.27
CA CYS A 185 -4.89 -7.93 -7.00
C CYS A 185 -6.25 -7.70 -6.35
N GLU A 186 -7.21 -8.55 -6.65
CA GLU A 186 -8.58 -8.44 -6.13
C GLU A 186 -8.73 -9.19 -4.81
N SER A 187 -9.50 -8.58 -3.89
CA SER A 187 -9.93 -9.20 -2.65
C SER A 187 -11.45 -9.24 -2.61
N LYS A 188 -12.00 -10.44 -2.50
CA LYS A 188 -13.44 -10.67 -2.28
C LYS A 188 -13.64 -10.95 -0.80
N LEU A 189 -13.85 -9.90 -0.03
CA LEU A 189 -14.12 -10.02 1.41
C LEU A 189 -15.61 -9.85 1.65
N ASP A 190 -16.38 -10.92 1.43
CA ASP A 190 -17.85 -10.94 1.52
C ASP A 190 -18.41 -10.32 2.81
N ALA A 191 -17.68 -10.43 3.92
CA ALA A 191 -18.11 -9.90 5.22
C ALA A 191 -17.88 -8.38 5.40
N LEU A 192 -17.08 -7.74 4.54
CA LEU A 192 -16.66 -6.34 4.72
C LEU A 192 -17.11 -5.41 3.62
N THR A 193 -17.37 -5.95 2.44
CA THR A 193 -17.56 -5.16 1.23
C THR A 193 -19.05 -5.04 0.83
N ASP A 194 -19.99 -5.62 1.59
CA ASP A 194 -21.39 -5.72 1.15
C ASP A 194 -21.54 -6.18 -0.32
N GLY A 195 -20.62 -7.06 -0.78
CA GLY A 195 -20.54 -7.54 -2.16
C GLY A 195 -19.63 -6.75 -3.08
N PHE A 196 -19.01 -5.66 -2.62
CA PHE A 196 -18.03 -4.91 -3.41
C PHE A 196 -16.74 -5.69 -3.64
N VAL A 197 -16.11 -5.44 -4.78
CA VAL A 197 -14.76 -5.93 -5.10
C VAL A 197 -13.77 -4.81 -4.84
N ASN A 198 -12.85 -5.00 -3.91
CA ASN A 198 -11.75 -4.09 -3.70
C ASN A 198 -10.44 -4.71 -4.19
N GLY A 199 -9.48 -3.88 -4.53
CA GLY A 199 -8.20 -4.38 -4.98
C GLY A 199 -7.17 -3.30 -5.26
N GLU A 200 -6.03 -3.78 -5.74
CA GLU A 200 -4.88 -2.95 -6.06
C GLU A 200 -4.38 -3.23 -7.47
N LEU A 201 -3.98 -2.19 -8.19
CA LEU A 201 -3.25 -2.28 -9.44
C LEU A 201 -1.76 -2.19 -9.14
N ILE A 202 -1.05 -3.30 -9.26
CA ILE A 202 0.40 -3.37 -9.09
C ILE A 202 1.06 -3.39 -10.46
N ASN A 203 1.96 -2.42 -10.71
CA ASN A 203 2.71 -2.36 -11.97
C ASN A 203 3.54 -3.65 -12.16
N ARG A 204 3.43 -4.27 -13.34
CA ARG A 204 4.17 -5.52 -13.66
C ARG A 204 5.68 -5.34 -13.77
N LYS A 205 6.18 -4.10 -13.87
CA LYS A 205 7.63 -3.82 -13.94
C LYS A 205 8.38 -4.15 -12.66
N PHE A 206 7.68 -4.29 -11.52
CA PHE A 206 8.30 -4.56 -10.25
C PHE A 206 7.43 -5.43 -9.34
N ASN A 207 8.03 -5.96 -8.32
CA ASN A 207 7.39 -6.61 -7.19
C ASN A 207 8.33 -6.56 -5.97
N LYS A 208 7.86 -6.96 -4.79
CA LYS A 208 8.71 -7.01 -3.58
C LYS A 208 10.04 -7.74 -3.83
N GLY A 209 10.00 -8.84 -4.59
CA GLY A 209 11.20 -9.63 -4.89
C GLY A 209 12.21 -8.91 -5.79
N THR A 210 11.77 -8.13 -6.79
CA THR A 210 12.67 -7.30 -7.60
C THR A 210 13.23 -6.15 -6.79
N GLY A 211 12.43 -5.51 -5.92
CA GLY A 211 12.90 -4.46 -5.01
C GLY A 211 13.94 -4.96 -3.99
N ILE A 212 13.84 -6.21 -3.54
CA ILE A 212 14.84 -6.82 -2.64
C ILE A 212 16.18 -7.04 -3.35
N LYS A 213 16.18 -7.22 -4.67
CA LYS A 213 17.39 -7.50 -5.46
C LYS A 213 18.15 -6.24 -5.89
N ALA A 214 17.53 -5.08 -5.74
CA ALA A 214 18.14 -3.80 -6.10
C ALA A 214 19.22 -3.39 -5.08
#